data_69da1df820e3f124c51f5b8b3e25ec81
#
_entry.id   69da1df820e3f124c51f5b8b3e25ec81
#
_cell.length_a   1.000
_cell.length_b   1.000
_cell.length_c   1.000
_cell.angle_alpha   90.00
_cell.angle_beta   90.00
_cell.angle_gamma   90.00
#
_symmetry.space_group_name_H-M   'P 1'
#
loop_
_entity.id
_entity.type
_entity.pdbx_description
1 polymer ?
#
loop_
_entity_poly.entity_id
_entity_poly.type
_entity_poly.pdbx_seq_one_letter_code
_entity_poly.pdbx_strand_id
1 'polypeptide(L)'
;MDELRAAGYPFIPTDVVPPIVERAEGCTLVFSGGREVIDAGGGAVAVNIGHGRSEVTNAMAAGARRVSYAIPPWVTEDRMALVELLRERWLPPELSRVGLVSGGSESVDTAIRLTAAHFSALGQPDRWKVIGREVSYHGTTMASLSVSGHKARRKGLEGVITDHPKMPVADAEALEKIIDIEDPLTVAAVIAEPIVGAAAGVLIPPDDWWADVRAICDNHGILLIADEVMTGFGRTGRRFGVNHWGVVPDILVGGKGLSGGYAPLGGVYATEKVVEPIAAAGRGLMFFTFAASPGACAAGIAALGILDDEDLVTASATKGEKFLGRLRVLEAHNHVSEVRGLGLMLGVELVADKATGEPYL
;
A
#
# COMPACT_ATOMS: atom_id res chain seq x y z
N MET A 1 20.01 19.23 21.16
CA MET A 1 19.98 17.74 21.16
C MET A 1 18.62 17.24 21.62
N ASP A 2 18.10 17.73 22.76
CA ASP A 2 16.80 17.30 23.29
C ASP A 2 15.63 17.73 22.41
N GLU A 3 15.69 18.93 21.82
CA GLU A 3 14.69 19.41 20.85
C GLU A 3 14.63 18.53 19.59
N LEU A 4 15.78 18.07 19.09
CA LEU A 4 15.83 17.16 17.93
C LEU A 4 15.24 15.77 18.25
N ARG A 5 15.53 15.25 19.45
CA ARG A 5 14.93 14.00 19.92
C ARG A 5 13.42 14.13 20.04
N ALA A 6 12.94 15.23 20.65
CA ALA A 6 11.51 15.50 20.79
C ALA A 6 10.80 15.67 19.44
N ALA A 7 11.45 16.28 18.44
CA ALA A 7 10.90 16.43 17.11
C ALA A 7 10.84 15.08 16.33
N GLY A 8 11.86 14.23 16.46
CA GLY A 8 11.93 12.97 15.73
C GLY A 8 11.21 11.80 16.43
N TYR A 9 11.23 11.79 17.76
CA TYR A 9 10.69 10.71 18.60
C TYR A 9 9.85 11.25 19.76
N PRO A 10 8.71 11.90 19.49
CA PRO A 10 7.96 12.64 20.51
C PRO A 10 7.41 11.77 21.65
N PHE A 11 7.19 10.48 21.41
CA PHE A 11 6.56 9.57 22.37
C PHE A 11 7.49 8.43 22.85
N ILE A 12 8.74 8.39 22.39
CA ILE A 12 9.66 7.30 22.69
C ILE A 12 10.94 7.89 23.31
N PRO A 13 11.23 7.60 24.59
CA PRO A 13 12.53 7.95 25.16
C PRO A 13 13.66 7.25 24.38
N THR A 14 14.61 8.02 23.86
CA THR A 14 15.72 7.46 23.10
C THR A 14 16.95 8.36 23.22
N ASP A 15 18.13 7.76 23.21
CA ASP A 15 19.41 8.45 23.08
C ASP A 15 19.77 8.74 21.62
N VAL A 16 19.01 8.17 20.68
CA VAL A 16 19.21 8.40 19.25
C VAL A 16 18.83 9.84 18.89
N VAL A 17 19.75 10.56 18.28
CA VAL A 17 19.52 11.89 17.73
C VAL A 17 19.16 11.73 16.25
N PRO A 18 17.94 12.13 15.83
CA PRO A 18 17.56 12.03 14.43
C PRO A 18 18.43 12.95 13.57
N PRO A 19 18.83 12.51 12.36
CA PRO A 19 19.55 13.38 11.44
C PRO A 19 18.63 14.47 10.89
N ILE A 20 19.17 15.65 10.59
CA ILE A 20 18.47 16.70 9.90
C ILE A 20 18.71 16.56 8.40
N VAL A 21 17.65 16.39 7.61
CA VAL A 21 17.70 16.46 6.15
C VAL A 21 17.47 17.90 5.74
N GLU A 22 18.42 18.52 5.05
CA GLU A 22 18.37 19.92 4.62
C GLU A 22 17.74 20.07 3.23
N ARG A 23 18.08 19.14 2.32
CA ARG A 23 17.54 19.12 0.95
C ARG A 23 17.56 17.70 0.38
N ALA A 24 16.80 17.50 -0.69
CA ALA A 24 16.78 16.26 -1.43
C ALA A 24 16.55 16.54 -2.92
N GLU A 25 17.24 15.80 -3.80
CA GLU A 25 17.12 15.94 -5.26
C GLU A 25 17.36 14.57 -5.93
N GLY A 26 16.50 14.20 -6.87
CA GLY A 26 16.57 12.88 -7.51
C GLY A 26 16.53 11.75 -6.48
N CYS A 27 17.61 11.02 -6.34
CA CYS A 27 17.77 9.97 -5.32
C CYS A 27 18.77 10.36 -4.21
N THR A 28 19.18 11.62 -4.09
CA THR A 28 20.18 12.07 -3.12
C THR A 28 19.52 12.88 -2.00
N LEU A 29 19.82 12.49 -0.75
CA LEU A 29 19.50 13.26 0.45
C LEU A 29 20.76 13.97 0.94
N VAL A 30 20.63 15.25 1.31
CA VAL A 30 21.71 16.02 1.91
C VAL A 30 21.36 16.32 3.35
N PHE A 31 22.17 15.81 4.25
CA PHE A 31 22.02 16.02 5.70
C PHE A 31 22.83 17.23 6.16
N SER A 32 22.48 17.75 7.35
CA SER A 32 23.24 18.80 8.00
C SER A 32 24.72 18.48 8.09
N GLY A 33 25.55 19.47 7.80
CA GLY A 33 27.00 19.28 7.65
C GLY A 33 27.44 18.78 6.28
N GLY A 34 26.54 18.76 5.28
CA GLY A 34 26.86 18.50 3.88
C GLY A 34 27.03 17.02 3.51
N ARG A 35 26.71 16.07 4.39
CA ARG A 35 26.79 14.63 4.08
C ARG A 35 25.70 14.24 3.08
N GLU A 36 26.11 13.71 1.93
CA GLU A 36 25.21 13.19 0.91
C GLU A 36 24.99 11.68 1.08
N VAL A 37 23.76 11.23 0.89
CA VAL A 37 23.36 9.81 0.97
C VAL A 37 22.40 9.49 -0.16
N ILE A 38 22.60 8.33 -0.80
CA ILE A 38 21.65 7.82 -1.79
C ILE A 38 20.42 7.24 -1.05
N ASP A 39 19.23 7.74 -1.37
CA ASP A 39 17.97 7.22 -0.88
C ASP A 39 17.57 5.96 -1.68
N ALA A 40 18.23 4.84 -1.38
CA ALA A 40 17.96 3.56 -2.01
C ALA A 40 16.60 2.96 -1.59
N GLY A 41 16.02 3.45 -0.48
CA GLY A 41 14.70 3.03 0.01
C GLY A 41 13.54 3.82 -0.60
N GLY A 42 13.82 4.93 -1.29
CA GLY A 42 12.77 5.86 -1.74
C GLY A 42 11.95 6.38 -0.56
N GLY A 43 12.63 6.83 0.51
CA GLY A 43 12.02 7.14 1.80
C GLY A 43 11.38 5.90 2.43
N ALA A 44 10.07 5.94 2.66
CA ALA A 44 9.28 4.78 3.08
C ALA A 44 8.65 4.06 1.87
N VAL A 45 9.41 3.84 0.79
CA VAL A 45 8.95 3.28 -0.51
C VAL A 45 7.84 4.15 -1.13
N ALA A 46 7.94 5.48 -0.94
CA ALA A 46 6.94 6.44 -1.41
C ALA A 46 7.44 7.27 -2.60
N VAL A 47 8.75 7.54 -2.66
CA VAL A 47 9.36 8.42 -3.66
C VAL A 47 9.73 7.61 -4.91
N ASN A 48 8.76 7.43 -5.81
CA ASN A 48 8.92 6.65 -7.04
C ASN A 48 9.31 7.50 -8.26
N ILE A 49 9.23 8.83 -8.16
CA ILE A 49 9.56 9.79 -9.22
C ILE A 49 10.81 10.63 -8.89
N GLY A 50 11.45 10.38 -7.74
CA GLY A 50 12.58 11.16 -7.23
C GLY A 50 12.17 12.41 -6.45
N HIS A 51 13.11 12.92 -5.68
CA HIS A 51 12.96 14.16 -4.90
C HIS A 51 13.13 15.40 -5.80
N GLY A 52 12.60 16.56 -5.34
CA GLY A 52 12.86 17.88 -5.94
C GLY A 52 12.13 18.17 -7.25
N ARG A 53 11.08 17.40 -7.60
CA ARG A 53 10.28 17.64 -8.81
C ARG A 53 9.45 18.91 -8.68
N SER A 54 9.87 19.96 -9.37
CA SER A 54 9.19 21.26 -9.39
C SER A 54 7.79 21.17 -10.02
N GLU A 55 7.59 20.26 -10.97
CA GLU A 55 6.31 20.02 -11.63
C GLU A 55 5.24 19.65 -10.59
N VAL A 56 5.57 18.78 -9.63
CA VAL A 56 4.64 18.34 -8.58
C VAL A 56 4.38 19.47 -7.57
N THR A 57 5.43 20.14 -7.10
CA THR A 57 5.28 21.22 -6.12
C THR A 57 4.53 22.42 -6.68
N ASN A 58 4.73 22.76 -7.96
CA ASN A 58 3.99 23.81 -8.65
C ASN A 58 2.52 23.44 -8.83
N ALA A 59 2.22 22.18 -9.22
CA ALA A 59 0.85 21.68 -9.31
C ALA A 59 0.12 21.74 -7.97
N MET A 60 0.77 21.26 -6.89
CA MET A 60 0.23 21.37 -5.52
C MET A 60 -0.11 22.80 -5.15
N ALA A 61 0.83 23.74 -5.37
CA ALA A 61 0.63 25.15 -5.05
C ALA A 61 -0.50 25.75 -5.88
N ALA A 62 -0.62 25.40 -7.16
CA ALA A 62 -1.69 25.86 -8.03
C ALA A 62 -3.06 25.34 -7.57
N GLY A 63 -3.17 24.04 -7.25
CA GLY A 63 -4.40 23.45 -6.72
C GLY A 63 -4.83 24.11 -5.40
N ALA A 64 -3.90 24.26 -4.46
CA ALA A 64 -4.17 24.90 -3.17
C ALA A 64 -4.53 26.39 -3.30
N ARG A 65 -3.99 27.12 -4.29
CA ARG A 65 -4.36 28.52 -4.55
C ARG A 65 -5.78 28.63 -5.14
N ARG A 66 -6.21 27.69 -5.99
CA ARG A 66 -7.58 27.69 -6.53
C ARG A 66 -8.60 27.44 -5.44
N VAL A 67 -8.42 26.36 -4.68
CA VAL A 67 -9.30 25.98 -3.57
C VAL A 67 -8.43 25.36 -2.48
N SER A 68 -8.29 26.03 -1.34
CA SER A 68 -7.46 25.53 -0.23
C SER A 68 -8.08 24.29 0.43
N TYR A 69 -9.40 24.25 0.51
CA TYR A 69 -10.16 23.16 1.10
C TYR A 69 -11.57 23.10 0.51
N ALA A 70 -12.05 21.92 0.19
CA ALA A 70 -13.45 21.64 -0.10
C ALA A 70 -13.89 20.43 0.75
N ILE A 71 -15.06 20.52 1.38
CA ILE A 71 -15.61 19.36 2.11
C ILE A 71 -15.78 18.21 1.13
N PRO A 72 -15.40 16.96 1.47
CA PRO A 72 -15.37 15.83 0.52
C PRO A 72 -16.62 15.55 -0.31
N PRO A 73 -17.87 15.84 0.14
CA PRO A 73 -19.05 15.79 -0.73
C PRO A 73 -19.07 16.79 -1.88
N TRP A 74 -18.29 17.89 -1.78
CA TRP A 74 -18.12 18.84 -2.87
C TRP A 74 -16.95 18.41 -3.77
N VAL A 75 -17.11 18.60 -5.06
CA VAL A 75 -16.14 18.16 -6.05
C VAL A 75 -15.34 19.35 -6.56
N THR A 76 -14.01 19.19 -6.68
CA THR A 76 -13.11 20.16 -7.30
C THR A 76 -12.60 19.66 -8.64
N GLU A 77 -12.15 20.56 -9.51
CA GLU A 77 -11.58 20.21 -10.82
C GLU A 77 -10.39 19.25 -10.67
N ASP A 78 -9.49 19.51 -9.72
CA ASP A 78 -8.34 18.64 -9.46
C ASP A 78 -8.76 17.23 -9.06
N ARG A 79 -9.83 17.10 -8.26
CA ARG A 79 -10.35 15.78 -7.87
C ARG A 79 -10.97 15.06 -9.06
N MET A 80 -11.76 15.75 -9.89
CA MET A 80 -12.35 15.15 -11.09
C MET A 80 -11.28 14.66 -12.05
N ALA A 81 -10.28 15.51 -12.33
CA ALA A 81 -9.18 15.17 -13.22
C ALA A 81 -8.34 13.99 -12.72
N LEU A 82 -8.07 13.91 -11.41
CA LEU A 82 -7.36 12.76 -10.84
C LEU A 82 -8.18 11.47 -10.95
N VAL A 83 -9.49 11.52 -10.66
CA VAL A 83 -10.38 10.36 -10.77
C VAL A 83 -10.47 9.87 -12.21
N GLU A 84 -10.60 10.79 -13.16
CA GLU A 84 -10.61 10.50 -14.60
C GLU A 84 -9.29 9.85 -15.05
N LEU A 85 -8.15 10.47 -14.72
CA LEU A 85 -6.82 9.93 -15.02
C LEU A 85 -6.62 8.52 -14.48
N LEU A 86 -7.01 8.27 -13.22
CA LEU A 86 -6.94 6.95 -12.61
C LEU A 86 -7.79 5.93 -13.37
N ARG A 87 -9.04 6.25 -13.68
CA ARG A 87 -9.98 5.34 -14.36
C ARG A 87 -9.59 5.05 -15.80
N GLU A 88 -9.12 6.05 -16.55
CA GLU A 88 -8.84 5.90 -17.96
C GLU A 88 -7.47 5.28 -18.23
N ARG A 89 -6.49 5.55 -17.38
CA ARG A 89 -5.10 5.20 -17.70
C ARG A 89 -4.45 4.23 -16.73
N TRP A 90 -4.87 4.18 -15.46
CA TRP A 90 -4.15 3.42 -14.44
C TRP A 90 -4.88 2.18 -13.97
N LEU A 91 -6.15 2.29 -13.66
CA LEU A 91 -6.93 1.20 -13.08
C LEU A 91 -7.43 0.21 -14.14
N PRO A 92 -7.57 -1.08 -13.79
CA PRO A 92 -8.41 -2.00 -14.57
C PRO A 92 -9.82 -1.44 -14.73
N PRO A 93 -10.49 -1.64 -15.88
CA PRO A 93 -11.83 -1.10 -16.13
C PRO A 93 -12.88 -1.53 -15.09
N GLU A 94 -12.71 -2.70 -14.49
CA GLU A 94 -13.59 -3.25 -13.45
C GLU A 94 -13.58 -2.41 -12.17
N LEU A 95 -12.44 -1.77 -11.84
CA LEU A 95 -12.29 -0.91 -10.66
C LEU A 95 -12.77 0.51 -10.95
N SER A 96 -14.05 0.64 -11.31
CA SER A 96 -14.66 1.87 -11.81
C SER A 96 -14.99 2.90 -10.72
N ARG A 97 -15.03 2.50 -9.45
CA ARG A 97 -15.37 3.35 -8.30
C ARG A 97 -14.12 3.79 -7.56
N VAL A 98 -13.88 5.10 -7.55
CA VAL A 98 -12.66 5.72 -7.00
C VAL A 98 -13.01 6.55 -5.78
N GLY A 99 -12.50 6.15 -4.61
CA GLY A 99 -12.48 6.93 -3.38
C GLY A 99 -11.07 7.44 -3.10
N LEU A 100 -10.93 8.70 -2.70
CA LEU A 100 -9.65 9.29 -2.31
C LEU A 100 -9.62 9.57 -0.82
N VAL A 101 -8.47 9.37 -0.18
CA VAL A 101 -8.19 9.54 1.24
C VAL A 101 -6.80 10.16 1.42
N SER A 102 -6.32 10.32 2.67
CA SER A 102 -5.05 11.02 2.94
C SER A 102 -3.84 10.10 3.03
N GLY A 103 -4.01 8.78 2.94
CA GLY A 103 -2.88 7.84 3.01
C GLY A 103 -3.30 6.37 3.08
N GLY A 104 -2.30 5.48 3.05
CA GLY A 104 -2.51 4.03 2.94
C GLY A 104 -3.30 3.40 4.10
N SER A 105 -3.08 3.84 5.35
CA SER A 105 -3.85 3.32 6.50
C SER A 105 -5.33 3.69 6.37
N GLU A 106 -5.65 4.91 5.95
CA GLU A 106 -7.02 5.34 5.69
C GLU A 106 -7.62 4.60 4.46
N SER A 107 -6.79 4.26 3.47
CA SER A 107 -7.23 3.44 2.33
C SER A 107 -7.69 2.06 2.80
N VAL A 108 -6.90 1.40 3.64
CA VAL A 108 -7.25 0.08 4.20
C VAL A 108 -8.46 0.17 5.14
N ASP A 109 -8.51 1.17 6.03
CA ASP A 109 -9.70 1.39 6.88
C ASP A 109 -10.97 1.59 6.03
N THR A 110 -10.86 2.33 4.93
CA THR A 110 -11.99 2.53 4.02
C THR A 110 -12.39 1.24 3.32
N ALA A 111 -11.42 0.40 2.90
CA ALA A 111 -11.70 -0.90 2.28
C ALA A 111 -12.43 -1.84 3.24
N ILE A 112 -12.01 -1.91 4.51
CA ILE A 112 -12.67 -2.70 5.56
C ILE A 112 -14.11 -2.20 5.79
N ARG A 113 -14.29 -0.88 5.90
CA ARG A 113 -15.61 -0.26 6.08
C ARG A 113 -16.52 -0.48 4.87
N LEU A 114 -15.97 -0.39 3.65
CA LEU A 114 -16.69 -0.65 2.41
C LEU A 114 -17.17 -2.10 2.35
N THR A 115 -16.30 -3.04 2.74
CA THR A 115 -16.61 -4.47 2.84
C THR A 115 -17.76 -4.73 3.82
N ALA A 116 -17.69 -4.19 5.03
CA ALA A 116 -18.75 -4.34 6.03
C ALA A 116 -20.07 -3.69 5.58
N ALA A 117 -19.99 -2.53 4.94
CA ALA A 117 -21.18 -1.85 4.39
C ALA A 117 -21.83 -2.65 3.25
N HIS A 118 -21.03 -3.28 2.38
CA HIS A 118 -21.49 -4.15 1.30
C HIS A 118 -22.34 -5.31 1.85
N PHE A 119 -21.80 -6.11 2.76
CA PHE A 119 -22.50 -7.26 3.31
C PHE A 119 -23.71 -6.84 4.17
N SER A 120 -23.59 -5.75 4.93
CA SER A 120 -24.73 -5.20 5.66
C SER A 120 -25.87 -4.74 4.74
N ALA A 121 -25.55 -4.18 3.58
CA ALA A 121 -26.55 -3.79 2.56
C ALA A 121 -27.23 -5.00 1.92
N LEU A 122 -26.52 -6.13 1.82
CA LEU A 122 -27.08 -7.41 1.35
C LEU A 122 -27.88 -8.16 2.43
N GLY A 123 -28.08 -7.58 3.63
CA GLY A 123 -28.77 -8.25 4.73
C GLY A 123 -27.92 -9.30 5.46
N GLN A 124 -26.60 -9.26 5.31
CA GLN A 124 -25.63 -10.19 5.90
C GLN A 124 -24.67 -9.48 6.88
N PRO A 125 -25.18 -8.81 7.94
CA PRO A 125 -24.35 -7.98 8.83
C PRO A 125 -23.31 -8.78 9.64
N ASP A 126 -23.51 -10.10 9.77
CA ASP A 126 -22.57 -11.00 10.47
C ASP A 126 -21.31 -11.31 9.66
N ARG A 127 -21.29 -10.99 8.35
CA ARG A 127 -20.11 -11.09 7.49
C ARG A 127 -19.25 -9.84 7.64
N TRP A 128 -18.29 -9.88 8.54
CA TRP A 128 -17.40 -8.74 8.85
C TRP A 128 -15.92 -9.13 9.00
N LYS A 129 -15.61 -10.44 9.16
CA LYS A 129 -14.23 -10.89 9.33
C LYS A 129 -13.44 -10.69 8.04
N VAL A 130 -12.23 -10.15 8.17
CA VAL A 130 -11.29 -9.96 7.05
C VAL A 130 -10.05 -10.80 7.33
N ILE A 131 -9.82 -11.83 6.52
CA ILE A 131 -8.65 -12.70 6.65
C ILE A 131 -7.42 -11.99 6.11
N GLY A 132 -6.42 -11.74 6.97
CA GLY A 132 -5.10 -11.24 6.56
C GLY A 132 -4.07 -12.36 6.52
N ARG A 133 -2.81 -12.04 6.17
CA ARG A 133 -1.70 -13.02 6.26
C ARG A 133 -0.96 -12.88 7.61
N GLU A 134 -0.42 -13.99 8.13
CA GLU A 134 0.36 -14.02 9.38
C GLU A 134 1.58 -13.09 9.35
N VAL A 135 2.16 -12.90 8.17
CA VAL A 135 3.24 -11.97 7.93
C VAL A 135 2.75 -10.96 6.90
N SER A 136 2.25 -9.82 7.36
CA SER A 136 1.71 -8.74 6.52
C SER A 136 1.71 -7.41 7.26
N TYR A 137 1.63 -6.31 6.49
CA TYR A 137 1.52 -4.97 7.06
C TYR A 137 0.57 -4.11 6.21
N HIS A 138 -0.53 -3.65 6.83
CA HIS A 138 -1.58 -2.91 6.13
C HIS A 138 -1.80 -1.49 6.67
N GLY A 139 -1.04 -1.05 7.66
CA GLY A 139 -1.16 0.29 8.23
C GLY A 139 -1.06 0.33 9.75
N THR A 140 -1.27 1.52 10.32
CA THR A 140 -1.11 1.81 11.76
C THR A 140 -2.37 2.30 12.44
N THR A 141 -3.47 2.54 11.72
CA THR A 141 -4.79 2.76 12.32
C THR A 141 -5.30 1.46 12.94
N MET A 142 -6.22 1.53 13.90
CA MET A 142 -6.67 0.34 14.62
C MET A 142 -7.26 -0.72 13.70
N ALA A 143 -8.06 -0.34 12.68
CA ALA A 143 -8.62 -1.30 11.74
C ALA A 143 -7.57 -1.88 10.80
N SER A 144 -6.69 -1.07 10.20
CA SER A 144 -5.61 -1.57 9.33
C SER A 144 -4.60 -2.44 10.08
N LEU A 145 -4.33 -2.12 11.35
CA LEU A 145 -3.46 -2.92 12.21
C LEU A 145 -4.11 -4.25 12.61
N SER A 146 -5.43 -4.27 12.79
CA SER A 146 -6.18 -5.47 13.17
C SER A 146 -6.10 -6.58 12.12
N VAL A 147 -6.08 -6.22 10.83
CA VAL A 147 -5.93 -7.17 9.71
C VAL A 147 -4.46 -7.48 9.39
N SER A 148 -3.51 -6.71 9.90
CA SER A 148 -2.07 -6.95 9.74
C SER A 148 -1.59 -8.12 10.58
N GLY A 149 -0.62 -8.90 10.07
CA GLY A 149 0.05 -9.98 10.80
C GLY A 149 1.36 -9.57 11.48
N HIS A 150 1.79 -8.31 11.39
CA HIS A 150 3.06 -7.82 11.93
C HIS A 150 3.07 -7.79 13.46
N LYS A 151 3.49 -8.90 14.09
CA LYS A 151 3.44 -9.13 15.56
C LYS A 151 4.06 -8.00 16.38
N ALA A 152 5.23 -7.49 15.99
CA ALA A 152 5.92 -6.44 16.76
C ALA A 152 5.13 -5.11 16.80
N ARG A 153 4.37 -4.78 15.76
CA ARG A 153 3.55 -3.57 15.69
C ARG A 153 2.19 -3.73 16.40
N ARG A 154 1.73 -4.96 16.59
CA ARG A 154 0.50 -5.28 17.34
C ARG A 154 0.74 -5.40 18.84
N LYS A 155 1.99 -5.64 19.24
CA LYS A 155 2.35 -5.89 20.65
C LYS A 155 1.89 -4.76 21.57
N GLY A 156 1.10 -5.12 22.57
CA GLY A 156 0.53 -4.19 23.55
C GLY A 156 -0.78 -3.51 23.10
N LEU A 157 -1.29 -3.83 21.90
CA LEU A 157 -2.55 -3.28 21.37
C LEU A 157 -3.64 -4.35 21.25
N GLU A 158 -3.38 -5.60 21.67
CA GLU A 158 -4.26 -6.75 21.50
C GLU A 158 -5.64 -6.54 22.14
N GLY A 159 -5.71 -5.76 23.22
CA GLY A 159 -6.97 -5.45 23.90
C GLY A 159 -7.84 -4.36 23.24
N VAL A 160 -7.31 -3.65 22.24
CA VAL A 160 -8.00 -2.51 21.61
C VAL A 160 -8.17 -2.66 20.09
N ILE A 161 -7.59 -3.70 19.49
CA ILE A 161 -7.78 -4.04 18.07
C ILE A 161 -8.66 -5.28 17.94
N THR A 162 -9.47 -5.33 16.88
CA THR A 162 -10.26 -6.52 16.56
C THR A 162 -9.34 -7.67 16.16
N ASP A 163 -9.59 -8.87 16.66
CA ASP A 163 -8.82 -10.05 16.27
C ASP A 163 -9.43 -10.68 15.01
N HIS A 164 -8.89 -10.31 13.87
CA HIS A 164 -9.22 -10.88 12.58
C HIS A 164 -8.38 -12.14 12.32
N PRO A 165 -8.93 -13.18 11.66
CA PRO A 165 -8.20 -14.41 11.36
C PRO A 165 -7.01 -14.14 10.42
N LYS A 166 -5.99 -15.02 10.52
CA LYS A 166 -4.77 -14.94 9.73
C LYS A 166 -4.48 -16.26 9.04
N MET A 167 -4.11 -16.19 7.76
CA MET A 167 -3.65 -17.33 6.98
C MET A 167 -2.12 -17.35 6.85
N PRO A 168 -1.48 -18.51 6.63
CA PRO A 168 -0.07 -18.58 6.26
C PRO A 168 0.23 -17.73 5.03
N VAL A 169 1.45 -17.20 4.95
CA VAL A 169 1.78 -16.14 4.00
C VAL A 169 1.73 -16.54 2.53
N ALA A 170 2.00 -17.82 2.24
CA ALA A 170 2.12 -18.36 0.87
C ALA A 170 1.33 -19.65 0.64
N ASP A 171 0.39 -19.98 1.51
CA ASP A 171 -0.42 -21.21 1.45
C ASP A 171 -1.89 -20.85 1.15
N ALA A 172 -2.29 -20.94 -0.12
CA ALA A 172 -3.66 -20.68 -0.53
C ALA A 172 -4.64 -21.78 -0.05
N GLU A 173 -4.20 -23.04 0.06
CA GLU A 173 -5.07 -24.15 0.52
C GLU A 173 -5.48 -23.97 1.99
N ALA A 174 -4.62 -23.34 2.79
CA ALA A 174 -4.95 -23.01 4.18
C ALA A 174 -6.12 -22.03 4.29
N LEU A 175 -6.37 -21.21 3.26
CA LEU A 175 -7.49 -20.25 3.26
C LEU A 175 -8.83 -20.96 3.33
N GLU A 176 -9.04 -22.03 2.58
CA GLU A 176 -10.28 -22.84 2.64
C GLU A 176 -10.56 -23.33 4.06
N LYS A 177 -9.53 -23.90 4.71
CA LYS A 177 -9.65 -24.43 6.08
C LYS A 177 -9.97 -23.31 7.09
N ILE A 178 -9.39 -22.13 6.91
CA ILE A 178 -9.64 -21.00 7.80
C ILE A 178 -11.07 -20.48 7.61
N ILE A 179 -11.56 -20.40 6.36
CA ILE A 179 -12.94 -20.00 6.09
C ILE A 179 -13.91 -20.95 6.78
N ASP A 180 -13.67 -22.28 6.70
CA ASP A 180 -14.52 -23.29 7.35
C ASP A 180 -14.49 -23.18 8.88
N ILE A 181 -13.30 -22.96 9.48
CA ILE A 181 -13.14 -22.79 10.94
C ILE A 181 -13.86 -21.55 11.42
N GLU A 182 -13.79 -20.46 10.68
CA GLU A 182 -14.33 -19.15 11.06
C GLU A 182 -15.84 -19.02 10.81
N ASP A 183 -16.48 -20.01 10.22
CA ASP A 183 -17.82 -19.98 9.63
C ASP A 183 -17.87 -19.08 8.36
N PRO A 184 -18.05 -19.69 7.17
CA PRO A 184 -18.10 -18.97 5.88
C PRO A 184 -19.10 -17.81 5.85
N LEU A 185 -20.17 -17.87 6.65
CA LEU A 185 -21.19 -16.82 6.75
C LEU A 185 -20.74 -15.62 7.58
N THR A 186 -19.57 -15.68 8.24
CA THR A 186 -18.99 -14.57 8.99
C THR A 186 -17.79 -13.92 8.29
N VAL A 187 -17.21 -14.60 7.29
CA VAL A 187 -16.07 -14.09 6.53
C VAL A 187 -16.55 -13.16 5.42
N ALA A 188 -16.00 -11.96 5.39
CA ALA A 188 -16.36 -10.91 4.43
C ALA A 188 -15.31 -10.76 3.32
N ALA A 189 -14.02 -10.81 3.67
CA ALA A 189 -12.96 -10.58 2.70
C ALA A 189 -11.64 -11.27 3.07
N VAL A 190 -10.77 -11.37 2.06
CA VAL A 190 -9.32 -11.58 2.22
C VAL A 190 -8.60 -10.31 1.86
N ILE A 191 -7.59 -9.91 2.64
CA ILE A 191 -6.68 -8.80 2.31
C ILE A 191 -5.25 -9.29 2.18
N ALA A 192 -4.57 -8.92 1.09
CA ALA A 192 -3.18 -9.29 0.86
C ALA A 192 -2.40 -8.22 0.09
N GLU A 193 -1.11 -8.07 0.43
CA GLU A 193 -0.13 -7.33 -0.39
C GLU A 193 0.25 -8.23 -1.59
N PRO A 194 0.37 -7.74 -2.83
CA PRO A 194 0.87 -8.54 -3.95
C PRO A 194 2.23 -9.17 -3.67
N ILE A 195 3.11 -8.40 -3.05
CA ILE A 195 4.41 -8.81 -2.54
C ILE A 195 4.49 -8.31 -1.11
N VAL A 196 4.78 -9.19 -0.15
CA VAL A 196 4.90 -8.77 1.24
C VAL A 196 6.12 -7.90 1.41
N GLY A 197 5.89 -6.60 1.68
CA GLY A 197 6.96 -5.63 1.78
C GLY A 197 7.57 -5.53 3.17
N ALA A 198 7.05 -4.60 3.97
CA ALA A 198 7.62 -4.20 5.26
C ALA A 198 7.68 -5.29 6.32
N ALA A 199 6.84 -6.32 6.21
CA ALA A 199 6.76 -7.40 7.20
C ALA A 199 7.71 -8.57 6.91
N ALA A 200 8.13 -8.78 5.64
CA ALA A 200 8.90 -9.96 5.24
C ALA A 200 10.03 -9.67 4.25
N GLY A 201 10.41 -8.40 4.03
CA GLY A 201 11.54 -8.07 3.15
C GLY A 201 11.36 -8.57 1.72
N VAL A 202 10.26 -8.18 1.06
CA VAL A 202 9.98 -8.48 -0.35
C VAL A 202 9.73 -9.97 -0.61
N LEU A 203 8.80 -10.57 0.13
CA LEU A 203 8.41 -11.96 -0.10
C LEU A 203 7.39 -12.02 -1.23
N ILE A 204 7.76 -12.73 -2.31
CA ILE A 204 6.95 -12.95 -3.49
C ILE A 204 6.19 -14.27 -3.29
N PRO A 205 4.85 -14.30 -3.47
CA PRO A 205 4.08 -15.53 -3.36
C PRO A 205 4.36 -16.47 -4.56
N PRO A 206 4.01 -17.78 -4.48
CA PRO A 206 3.99 -18.69 -5.63
C PRO A 206 3.19 -18.14 -6.81
N ASP A 207 3.53 -18.57 -8.01
CA ASP A 207 2.94 -18.02 -9.25
C ASP A 207 1.42 -18.24 -9.37
N ASP A 208 0.89 -19.30 -8.80
CA ASP A 208 -0.53 -19.67 -8.78
C ASP A 208 -1.31 -19.08 -7.60
N TRP A 209 -0.62 -18.61 -6.56
CA TRP A 209 -1.24 -18.19 -5.30
C TRP A 209 -2.37 -17.16 -5.46
N TRP A 210 -2.17 -16.13 -6.28
CA TRP A 210 -3.18 -15.09 -6.50
C TRP A 210 -4.41 -15.60 -7.24
N ALA A 211 -4.21 -16.51 -8.21
CA ALA A 211 -5.30 -17.15 -8.95
C ALA A 211 -6.12 -18.05 -8.03
N ASP A 212 -5.45 -18.84 -7.19
CA ASP A 212 -6.09 -19.73 -6.23
C ASP A 212 -6.90 -18.96 -5.19
N VAL A 213 -6.30 -17.92 -4.59
CA VAL A 213 -7.01 -17.04 -3.63
C VAL A 213 -8.21 -16.37 -4.28
N ARG A 214 -8.11 -15.92 -5.54
CA ARG A 214 -9.25 -15.35 -6.28
C ARG A 214 -10.36 -16.39 -6.45
N ALA A 215 -10.02 -17.61 -6.87
CA ALA A 215 -10.99 -18.68 -7.06
C ALA A 215 -11.69 -19.07 -5.75
N ILE A 216 -10.95 -19.17 -4.66
CA ILE A 216 -11.50 -19.44 -3.32
C ILE A 216 -12.46 -18.31 -2.91
N CYS A 217 -12.06 -17.06 -3.07
CA CYS A 217 -12.93 -15.92 -2.77
C CYS A 217 -14.24 -15.95 -3.57
N ASP A 218 -14.17 -16.29 -4.86
CA ASP A 218 -15.34 -16.38 -5.73
C ASP A 218 -16.28 -17.51 -5.30
N ASN A 219 -15.72 -18.69 -4.98
CA ASN A 219 -16.50 -19.85 -4.54
C ASN A 219 -17.28 -19.60 -3.25
N HIS A 220 -16.69 -18.86 -2.30
CA HIS A 220 -17.34 -18.51 -1.02
C HIS A 220 -18.12 -17.19 -1.04
N GLY A 221 -18.09 -16.46 -2.17
CA GLY A 221 -18.72 -15.16 -2.29
C GLY A 221 -18.18 -14.13 -1.29
N ILE A 222 -16.86 -14.18 -0.99
CA ILE A 222 -16.13 -13.21 -0.18
C ILE A 222 -15.34 -12.26 -1.08
N LEU A 223 -15.00 -11.07 -0.58
CA LEU A 223 -14.30 -10.06 -1.37
C LEU A 223 -12.78 -10.26 -1.30
N LEU A 224 -12.08 -9.98 -2.40
CA LEU A 224 -10.62 -9.93 -2.45
C LEU A 224 -10.17 -8.46 -2.43
N ILE A 225 -9.35 -8.10 -1.43
CA ILE A 225 -8.73 -6.78 -1.29
C ILE A 225 -7.24 -6.90 -1.59
N ALA A 226 -6.76 -6.22 -2.63
CA ALA A 226 -5.33 -6.11 -2.90
C ALA A 226 -4.78 -4.83 -2.27
N ASP A 227 -3.81 -4.98 -1.37
CA ASP A 227 -3.08 -3.84 -0.79
C ASP A 227 -1.87 -3.48 -1.65
N GLU A 228 -2.06 -2.51 -2.52
CA GLU A 228 -1.08 -1.95 -3.45
C GLU A 228 -0.41 -0.67 -2.93
N VAL A 229 -0.55 -0.38 -1.65
CA VAL A 229 0.04 0.84 -1.05
C VAL A 229 1.54 0.88 -1.27
N MET A 230 2.23 -0.26 -1.25
CA MET A 230 3.67 -0.35 -1.47
C MET A 230 4.05 -0.79 -2.90
N THR A 231 3.29 -1.69 -3.49
CA THR A 231 3.58 -2.36 -4.76
C THR A 231 3.06 -1.61 -5.98
N GLY A 232 2.08 -0.73 -5.80
CA GLY A 232 1.43 0.02 -6.87
C GLY A 232 2.26 1.16 -7.46
N PHE A 233 1.71 1.76 -8.48
CA PHE A 233 2.23 2.95 -9.16
C PHE A 233 3.66 2.77 -9.68
N GLY A 234 3.91 1.64 -10.36
CA GLY A 234 5.14 1.39 -11.10
C GLY A 234 6.26 0.70 -10.32
N ARG A 235 6.15 0.55 -8.99
CA ARG A 235 7.23 0.03 -8.13
C ARG A 235 7.78 -1.32 -8.59
N THR A 236 6.91 -2.24 -8.98
CA THR A 236 7.26 -3.62 -9.36
C THR A 236 7.53 -3.80 -10.86
N GLY A 237 7.55 -2.71 -11.64
CA GLY A 237 7.67 -2.78 -13.10
C GLY A 237 6.35 -3.05 -13.83
N ARG A 238 5.24 -3.02 -13.10
CA ARG A 238 3.86 -2.99 -13.59
C ARG A 238 3.13 -1.83 -12.91
N ARG A 239 1.98 -1.39 -13.45
CA ARG A 239 1.17 -0.33 -12.82
C ARG A 239 0.78 -0.70 -11.41
N PHE A 240 0.35 -1.95 -11.21
CA PHE A 240 0.04 -2.56 -9.91
C PHE A 240 0.70 -3.93 -9.80
N GLY A 241 1.02 -4.33 -8.56
CA GLY A 241 1.69 -5.60 -8.29
C GLY A 241 0.86 -6.80 -8.74
N VAL A 242 -0.47 -6.80 -8.50
CA VAL A 242 -1.38 -7.89 -8.94
C VAL A 242 -1.38 -8.11 -10.46
N ASN A 243 -0.93 -7.14 -11.26
CA ASN A 243 -0.82 -7.30 -12.71
C ASN A 243 0.22 -8.35 -13.13
N HIS A 244 1.12 -8.76 -12.24
CA HIS A 244 2.05 -9.86 -12.52
C HIS A 244 1.33 -11.21 -12.63
N TRP A 245 0.20 -11.35 -11.93
CA TRP A 245 -0.62 -12.58 -11.89
C TRP A 245 -1.93 -12.46 -12.68
N GLY A 246 -2.21 -11.31 -13.30
CA GLY A 246 -3.41 -11.10 -14.10
C GLY A 246 -4.71 -11.13 -13.29
N VAL A 247 -4.65 -10.94 -11.99
CA VAL A 247 -5.83 -10.94 -11.09
C VAL A 247 -6.39 -9.53 -10.95
N VAL A 248 -7.71 -9.41 -11.01
CA VAL A 248 -8.44 -8.19 -10.67
C VAL A 248 -9.13 -8.41 -9.32
N PRO A 249 -8.79 -7.65 -8.27
CA PRO A 249 -9.46 -7.75 -6.97
C PRO A 249 -10.82 -7.05 -7.00
N ASP A 250 -11.68 -7.34 -6.01
CA ASP A 250 -12.94 -6.59 -5.82
C ASP A 250 -12.67 -5.17 -5.31
N ILE A 251 -11.62 -5.02 -4.48
CA ILE A 251 -11.15 -3.74 -3.96
C ILE A 251 -9.62 -3.69 -4.06
N LEU A 252 -9.09 -2.58 -4.56
CA LEU A 252 -7.67 -2.29 -4.56
C LEU A 252 -7.42 -1.03 -3.73
N VAL A 253 -6.41 -1.04 -2.86
CA VAL A 253 -6.02 0.14 -2.09
C VAL A 253 -4.65 0.63 -2.50
N GLY A 254 -4.50 1.95 -2.59
CA GLY A 254 -3.27 2.61 -3.01
C GLY A 254 -2.85 3.75 -2.07
N GLY A 255 -1.63 4.23 -2.28
CA GLY A 255 -1.04 5.32 -1.51
C GLY A 255 0.38 5.60 -2.00
N LYS A 256 1.25 6.11 -1.15
CA LYS A 256 2.70 6.29 -1.43
C LYS A 256 3.00 6.82 -2.84
N GLY A 257 3.28 5.92 -3.79
CA GLY A 257 3.60 6.24 -5.17
C GLY A 257 2.52 7.01 -5.93
N LEU A 258 1.27 7.01 -5.45
CA LEU A 258 0.16 7.79 -6.04
C LEU A 258 0.48 9.29 -6.12
N SER A 259 1.21 9.82 -5.15
CA SER A 259 1.67 11.22 -5.13
C SER A 259 3.19 11.35 -5.14
N GLY A 260 3.92 10.24 -5.33
CA GLY A 260 5.39 10.25 -5.31
C GLY A 260 6.02 10.69 -3.99
N GLY A 261 5.27 10.64 -2.88
CA GLY A 261 5.72 11.11 -1.57
C GLY A 261 5.58 12.62 -1.35
N TYR A 262 5.03 13.37 -2.30
CA TYR A 262 4.92 14.84 -2.23
C TYR A 262 3.72 15.32 -1.41
N ALA A 263 2.62 14.55 -1.41
CA ALA A 263 1.41 14.92 -0.68
C ALA A 263 0.80 13.74 0.05
N PRO A 264 0.14 13.96 1.20
CA PRO A 264 -0.72 12.97 1.83
C PRO A 264 -1.87 12.62 0.86
N LEU A 265 -1.81 11.42 0.26
CA LEU A 265 -2.81 10.94 -0.68
C LEU A 265 -2.87 9.42 -0.65
N GLY A 266 -4.08 8.88 -0.59
CA GLY A 266 -4.39 7.47 -0.73
C GLY A 266 -5.61 7.28 -1.62
N GLY A 267 -5.85 6.04 -2.05
CA GLY A 267 -6.97 5.71 -2.90
C GLY A 267 -7.57 4.35 -2.55
N VAL A 268 -8.85 4.23 -2.75
CA VAL A 268 -9.61 2.98 -2.68
C VAL A 268 -10.37 2.84 -3.97
N TYR A 269 -10.15 1.75 -4.66
CA TYR A 269 -10.71 1.48 -5.97
C TYR A 269 -11.55 0.20 -5.87
N ALA A 270 -12.81 0.28 -6.23
CA ALA A 270 -13.74 -0.83 -6.07
C ALA A 270 -14.50 -1.13 -7.36
N THR A 271 -14.92 -2.38 -7.49
CA THR A 271 -15.83 -2.77 -8.57
C THR A 271 -17.25 -2.26 -8.29
N GLU A 272 -18.05 -2.15 -9.35
CA GLU A 272 -19.47 -1.80 -9.23
C GLU A 272 -20.23 -2.80 -8.32
N LYS A 273 -19.92 -4.09 -8.44
CA LYS A 273 -20.43 -5.17 -7.59
C LYS A 273 -20.36 -4.86 -6.10
N VAL A 274 -19.25 -4.23 -5.65
CA VAL A 274 -19.07 -3.88 -4.23
C VAL A 274 -19.94 -2.69 -3.82
N VAL A 275 -20.09 -1.70 -4.68
CA VAL A 275 -20.69 -0.40 -4.33
C VAL A 275 -22.18 -0.34 -4.57
N GLU A 276 -22.71 -1.04 -5.59
CA GLU A 276 -24.10 -1.02 -5.99
C GLU A 276 -25.08 -1.37 -4.83
N PRO A 277 -24.86 -2.43 -4.04
CA PRO A 277 -25.76 -2.75 -2.92
C PRO A 277 -25.81 -1.64 -1.87
N ILE A 278 -24.68 -0.98 -1.60
CA ILE A 278 -24.59 0.11 -0.63
C ILE A 278 -25.40 1.32 -1.12
N ALA A 279 -25.25 1.66 -2.39
CA ALA A 279 -26.00 2.75 -3.03
C ALA A 279 -27.49 2.46 -3.07
N ALA A 280 -27.90 1.25 -3.44
CA ALA A 280 -29.29 0.81 -3.46
C ALA A 280 -29.95 0.87 -2.07
N ALA A 281 -29.17 0.60 -1.01
CA ALA A 281 -29.64 0.74 0.37
C ALA A 281 -29.71 2.19 0.87
N GLY A 282 -29.38 3.18 0.03
CA GLY A 282 -29.33 4.60 0.40
C GLY A 282 -28.29 4.93 1.47
N ARG A 283 -27.25 4.10 1.58
CA ARG A 283 -26.18 4.26 2.58
C ARG A 283 -24.97 4.94 1.95
N GLY A 284 -24.24 5.71 2.76
CA GLY A 284 -22.96 6.32 2.39
C GLY A 284 -21.89 5.99 3.43
N LEU A 285 -20.63 6.00 3.02
CA LEU A 285 -19.52 5.94 3.96
C LEU A 285 -19.20 7.34 4.46
N MET A 286 -18.85 7.45 5.73
CA MET A 286 -18.27 8.67 6.26
C MET A 286 -16.90 8.92 5.62
N PHE A 287 -16.60 10.18 5.38
CA PHE A 287 -15.33 10.63 4.77
C PHE A 287 -14.33 11.08 5.85
N PHE A 288 -13.05 11.08 5.49
CA PHE A 288 -12.00 11.74 6.26
C PHE A 288 -11.94 13.22 5.87
N THR A 289 -11.69 14.09 6.84
CA THR A 289 -11.74 15.57 6.65
C THR A 289 -10.87 16.04 5.47
N PHE A 290 -9.65 15.51 5.35
CA PHE A 290 -8.71 15.92 4.31
C PHE A 290 -8.72 15.01 3.07
N ALA A 291 -9.71 14.13 2.96
CA ALA A 291 -9.88 13.30 1.78
C ALA A 291 -9.98 14.15 0.50
N ALA A 292 -9.22 13.79 -0.52
CA ALA A 292 -9.24 14.45 -1.83
C ALA A 292 -8.96 15.96 -1.77
N SER A 293 -8.04 16.42 -0.89
CA SER A 293 -7.67 17.84 -0.85
C SER A 293 -7.15 18.30 -2.22
N PRO A 294 -7.50 19.53 -2.69
CA PRO A 294 -7.19 19.96 -4.06
C PRO A 294 -5.69 19.93 -4.39
N GLY A 295 -4.84 20.42 -3.47
CA GLY A 295 -3.39 20.38 -3.67
C GLY A 295 -2.83 18.95 -3.74
N ALA A 296 -3.37 18.00 -2.95
CA ALA A 296 -2.93 16.60 -3.01
C ALA A 296 -3.41 15.92 -4.29
N CYS A 297 -4.62 16.20 -4.77
CA CYS A 297 -5.11 15.71 -6.05
C CYS A 297 -4.24 16.22 -7.22
N ALA A 298 -3.90 17.51 -7.22
CA ALA A 298 -3.00 18.09 -8.22
C ALA A 298 -1.59 17.47 -8.18
N ALA A 299 -1.07 17.16 -6.98
CA ALA A 299 0.19 16.42 -6.84
C ALA A 299 0.10 15.01 -7.44
N GLY A 300 -1.00 14.30 -7.19
CA GLY A 300 -1.23 12.97 -7.77
C GLY A 300 -1.28 12.99 -9.29
N ILE A 301 -1.97 13.97 -9.89
CA ILE A 301 -2.02 14.16 -11.35
C ILE A 301 -0.59 14.36 -11.91
N ALA A 302 0.18 15.27 -11.30
CA ALA A 302 1.54 15.54 -11.75
C ALA A 302 2.47 14.31 -11.59
N ALA A 303 2.37 13.60 -10.46
CA ALA A 303 3.18 12.41 -10.20
C ALA A 303 2.86 11.27 -11.19
N LEU A 304 1.58 11.02 -11.47
CA LEU A 304 1.16 10.01 -12.43
C LEU A 304 1.54 10.41 -13.87
N GLY A 305 1.48 11.72 -14.19
CA GLY A 305 1.96 12.26 -15.47
C GLY A 305 3.45 11.98 -15.67
N ILE A 306 4.29 12.27 -14.67
CA ILE A 306 5.74 11.98 -14.73
C ILE A 306 6.01 10.49 -14.93
N LEU A 307 5.27 9.61 -14.21
CA LEU A 307 5.42 8.16 -14.37
C LEU A 307 5.13 7.69 -15.80
N ASP A 308 4.12 8.28 -16.44
CA ASP A 308 3.75 7.96 -17.82
C ASP A 308 4.70 8.63 -18.83
N ASP A 309 4.97 9.92 -18.71
CA ASP A 309 5.75 10.72 -19.68
C ASP A 309 7.23 10.29 -19.75
N GLU A 310 7.79 9.88 -18.61
CA GLU A 310 9.18 9.37 -18.53
C GLU A 310 9.27 7.83 -18.60
N ASP A 311 8.15 7.15 -18.88
CA ASP A 311 8.05 5.67 -18.93
C ASP A 311 8.71 4.97 -17.72
N LEU A 312 8.45 5.50 -16.51
CA LEU A 312 9.13 5.03 -15.30
C LEU A 312 8.66 3.64 -14.88
N VAL A 313 7.48 3.19 -15.29
CA VAL A 313 7.01 1.82 -15.05
C VAL A 313 7.90 0.82 -15.80
N THR A 314 8.15 1.01 -17.07
CA THR A 314 9.08 0.18 -17.87
C THR A 314 10.52 0.33 -17.38
N ALA A 315 10.92 1.56 -17.01
CA ALA A 315 12.24 1.80 -16.43
C ALA A 315 12.43 1.03 -15.10
N SER A 316 11.40 0.92 -14.27
CA SER A 316 11.43 0.12 -13.05
C SER A 316 11.63 -1.37 -13.36
N ALA A 317 10.93 -1.93 -14.35
CA ALA A 317 11.12 -3.31 -14.78
C ALA A 317 12.57 -3.57 -15.24
N THR A 318 13.05 -2.77 -16.21
CA THR A 318 14.36 -3.00 -16.84
C THR A 318 15.54 -2.71 -15.92
N LYS A 319 15.48 -1.63 -15.12
CA LYS A 319 16.52 -1.31 -14.12
C LYS A 319 16.49 -2.32 -12.98
N GLY A 320 15.28 -2.74 -12.57
CA GLY A 320 15.09 -3.73 -11.52
C GLY A 320 15.72 -5.08 -11.85
N GLU A 321 15.49 -5.61 -13.06
CA GLU A 321 16.11 -6.84 -13.54
C GLU A 321 17.66 -6.75 -13.51
N LYS A 322 18.22 -5.66 -14.05
CA LYS A 322 19.67 -5.44 -14.03
C LYS A 322 20.22 -5.33 -12.60
N PHE A 323 19.50 -4.66 -11.70
CA PHE A 323 19.93 -4.46 -10.33
C PHE A 323 19.82 -5.76 -9.55
N LEU A 324 18.72 -6.51 -9.70
CA LEU A 324 18.56 -7.85 -9.11
C LEU A 324 19.70 -8.79 -9.53
N GLY A 325 20.04 -8.82 -10.82
CA GLY A 325 21.16 -9.62 -11.33
C GLY A 325 22.51 -9.26 -10.70
N ARG A 326 22.73 -7.97 -10.42
CA ARG A 326 23.95 -7.52 -9.70
C ARG A 326 23.92 -7.85 -8.21
N LEU A 327 22.75 -7.77 -7.56
CA LEU A 327 22.61 -8.09 -6.14
C LEU A 327 22.79 -9.59 -5.85
N ARG A 328 22.45 -10.47 -6.80
CA ARG A 328 22.57 -11.93 -6.64
C ARG A 328 24.00 -12.40 -6.34
N VAL A 329 25.04 -11.61 -6.66
CA VAL A 329 26.42 -11.93 -6.26
C VAL A 329 26.58 -11.97 -4.74
N LEU A 330 25.71 -11.27 -4.00
CA LEU A 330 25.71 -11.26 -2.55
C LEU A 330 25.31 -12.60 -1.94
N GLU A 331 24.61 -13.47 -2.71
CA GLU A 331 24.24 -14.82 -2.27
C GLU A 331 25.47 -15.72 -2.03
N ALA A 332 26.66 -15.34 -2.50
CA ALA A 332 27.90 -16.00 -2.17
C ALA A 332 28.35 -15.79 -0.70
N HIS A 333 27.80 -14.77 -0.02
CA HIS A 333 28.13 -14.50 1.38
C HIS A 333 27.37 -15.44 2.33
N ASN A 334 28.07 -15.85 3.42
CA ASN A 334 27.50 -16.75 4.43
C ASN A 334 26.31 -16.18 5.21
N HIS A 335 26.10 -14.87 5.15
CA HIS A 335 25.04 -14.16 5.84
C HIS A 335 23.93 -13.65 4.91
N VAL A 336 23.94 -14.07 3.65
CA VAL A 336 22.88 -13.75 2.69
C VAL A 336 22.19 -15.05 2.28
N SER A 337 20.94 -15.20 2.68
CA SER A 337 20.12 -16.37 2.38
C SER A 337 19.58 -16.31 0.95
N GLU A 338 18.97 -15.19 0.59
CA GLU A 338 18.28 -15.02 -0.69
C GLU A 338 18.34 -13.56 -1.14
N VAL A 339 18.34 -13.36 -2.47
CA VAL A 339 18.13 -12.08 -3.13
C VAL A 339 16.94 -12.19 -4.07
N ARG A 340 15.86 -11.44 -3.83
CA ARG A 340 14.61 -11.55 -4.54
C ARG A 340 13.99 -10.18 -4.85
N GLY A 341 13.02 -10.15 -5.78
CA GLY A 341 12.27 -8.93 -6.09
C GLY A 341 11.69 -8.89 -7.49
N LEU A 342 10.83 -7.89 -7.71
CA LEU A 342 10.25 -7.54 -8.99
C LEU A 342 10.35 -6.03 -9.20
N GLY A 343 10.75 -5.60 -10.38
CA GLY A 343 11.03 -4.21 -10.67
C GLY A 343 12.06 -3.63 -9.69
N LEU A 344 11.81 -2.45 -9.15
CA LEU A 344 12.64 -1.81 -8.12
C LEU A 344 12.14 -2.08 -6.68
N MET A 345 11.41 -3.14 -6.48
CA MET A 345 11.09 -3.69 -5.17
C MET A 345 11.97 -4.91 -4.93
N LEU A 346 13.13 -4.70 -4.30
CA LEU A 346 14.18 -5.70 -4.14
C LEU A 346 14.45 -5.93 -2.65
N GLY A 347 14.75 -7.18 -2.30
CA GLY A 347 15.12 -7.61 -0.95
C GLY A 347 16.38 -8.44 -0.93
N VAL A 348 17.22 -8.23 0.08
CA VAL A 348 18.36 -9.08 0.42
C VAL A 348 18.11 -9.61 1.82
N GLU A 349 17.88 -10.91 1.94
CA GLU A 349 17.60 -11.55 3.22
C GLU A 349 18.90 -11.87 3.94
N LEU A 350 19.05 -11.24 5.10
CA LEU A 350 20.23 -11.44 5.97
C LEU A 350 19.92 -12.46 7.05
N VAL A 351 20.82 -13.43 7.24
CA VAL A 351 20.72 -14.50 8.24
C VAL A 351 22.00 -14.59 9.05
N ALA A 352 21.87 -15.03 10.31
CA ALA A 352 23.03 -15.30 11.15
C ALA A 352 23.81 -16.53 10.65
N ASP A 353 23.08 -17.53 10.19
CA ASP A 353 23.64 -18.76 9.58
C ASP A 353 22.80 -19.16 8.35
N LYS A 354 23.47 -19.22 7.20
CA LYS A 354 22.86 -19.58 5.93
C LYS A 354 22.43 -21.06 5.85
N ALA A 355 23.13 -21.94 6.52
CA ALA A 355 22.85 -23.38 6.47
C ALA A 355 21.57 -23.73 7.24
N THR A 356 21.27 -23.01 8.30
CA THR A 356 20.08 -23.22 9.15
C THR A 356 18.97 -22.21 8.84
N GLY A 357 19.27 -21.10 8.16
CA GLY A 357 18.33 -19.99 7.94
C GLY A 357 18.08 -19.18 9.22
N GLU A 358 18.92 -19.31 10.26
CA GLU A 358 18.74 -18.61 11.52
C GLU A 358 18.80 -17.09 11.33
N PRO A 359 17.75 -16.35 11.74
CA PRO A 359 17.72 -14.89 11.59
C PRO A 359 18.68 -14.22 12.59
N TYR A 360 19.10 -13.00 12.29
CA TYR A 360 19.73 -12.14 13.30
C TYR A 360 18.69 -11.77 14.37
N LEU A 361 19.15 -11.76 15.64
CA LEU A 361 18.33 -11.38 16.81
C LEU A 361 18.12 -9.86 16.89
#